data_6a4cf8f8e6125b466d8e025e910bf629
#
_entry.id   6a4cf8f8e6125b466d8e025e910bf629
#
_cell.length_a   1.000
_cell.length_b   1.000
_cell.length_c   1.000
_cell.angle_alpha   90.00
_cell.angle_beta   90.00
_cell.angle_gamma   90.00
#
_symmetry.space_group_name_H-M   'P 1'
#
loop_
_entity.id
_entity.type
_entity.pdbx_description
1 polymer ?
#
loop_
_entity_poly.entity_id
_entity_poly.type
_entity_poly.pdbx_seq_one_letter_code
_entity_poly.pdbx_strand_id
1 'polypeptide(L)'
;MLPIIAAIRDENDRDYVDGIYRENCDKLFETANRILELEDDCWDCVHDTVVILIDSLQAFREMDATHQSCFLHICCRNNAINRYHKTMRRMQHEAPTLRDEDGMEFDIVDHSADVDRIVFSKELIARAEQIVSSMGARYVDMLYLRFIYGFSDADAAKILGITPNTYRVCISRMRKRLFAELRKENWL
;
A
#
# COMPACT_ATOMS: atom_id res chain seq x y z
N MET A 1 5.15 24.30 6.64
CA MET A 1 6.19 23.26 6.30
C MET A 1 6.42 22.40 7.52
N LEU A 2 6.30 21.08 7.37
CA LEU A 2 6.59 20.12 8.45
C LEU A 2 8.08 20.07 8.78
N PRO A 3 8.49 19.85 10.06
CA PRO A 3 9.92 19.75 10.42
C PRO A 3 10.68 18.69 9.62
N ILE A 4 10.04 17.57 9.28
CA ILE A 4 10.65 16.51 8.48
C ILE A 4 10.92 16.94 7.03
N ILE A 5 10.05 17.76 6.44
CA ILE A 5 10.25 18.34 5.10
C ILE A 5 11.41 19.34 5.16
N ALA A 6 11.48 20.15 6.21
CA ALA A 6 12.56 21.11 6.41
C ALA A 6 13.94 20.45 6.55
N ALA A 7 13.99 19.18 6.97
CA ALA A 7 15.23 18.40 7.11
C ALA A 7 15.77 17.85 5.78
N ILE A 8 15.02 17.93 4.69
CA ILE A 8 15.46 17.52 3.35
C ILE A 8 16.57 18.47 2.88
N ARG A 9 17.73 17.90 2.51
CA ARG A 9 18.93 18.68 2.17
C ARG A 9 18.83 19.36 0.80
N ASP A 10 18.30 18.62 -0.18
CA ASP A 10 18.10 19.17 -1.53
C ASP A 10 16.89 20.11 -1.54
N GLU A 11 17.09 21.32 -2.07
CA GLU A 11 16.06 22.36 -2.06
C GLU A 11 14.92 22.03 -3.03
N ASN A 12 15.23 21.47 -4.19
CA ASN A 12 14.21 21.08 -5.16
C ASN A 12 13.33 19.93 -4.64
N ASP A 13 13.97 18.96 -3.94
CA ASP A 13 13.24 17.84 -3.31
C ASP A 13 12.35 18.36 -2.18
N ARG A 14 12.86 19.28 -1.37
CA ARG A 14 12.11 19.91 -0.28
C ARG A 14 10.87 20.66 -0.78
N ASP A 15 11.05 21.51 -1.78
CA ASP A 15 9.96 22.31 -2.34
C ASP A 15 8.92 21.42 -3.02
N TYR A 16 9.36 20.39 -3.72
CA TYR A 16 8.48 19.41 -4.34
C TYR A 16 7.64 18.65 -3.29
N VAL A 17 8.26 18.16 -2.23
CA VAL A 17 7.55 17.42 -1.16
C VAL A 17 6.61 18.36 -0.39
N ASP A 18 7.00 19.62 -0.14
CA ASP A 18 6.12 20.61 0.52
C ASP A 18 4.90 20.94 -0.35
N GLY A 19 5.07 21.03 -1.67
CA GLY A 19 3.97 21.19 -2.62
C GLY A 19 2.98 20.04 -2.57
N ILE A 20 3.47 18.81 -2.70
CA ILE A 20 2.65 17.57 -2.61
C ILE A 20 1.92 17.49 -1.26
N TYR A 21 2.61 17.79 -0.15
CA TYR A 21 1.99 17.81 1.17
C TYR A 21 0.83 18.81 1.24
N ARG A 22 1.03 20.05 0.80
CA ARG A 22 -0.01 21.10 0.86
C ARG A 22 -1.24 20.78 0.02
N GLU A 23 -1.04 20.15 -1.14
CA GLU A 23 -2.14 19.77 -2.04
C GLU A 23 -2.97 18.58 -1.52
N ASN A 24 -2.39 17.74 -0.67
CA ASN A 24 -2.99 16.48 -0.28
C ASN A 24 -3.28 16.35 1.22
N CYS A 25 -2.74 17.21 2.10
CA CYS A 25 -2.83 17.06 3.56
C CYS A 25 -4.28 16.89 4.05
N ASP A 26 -5.23 17.70 3.57
CA ASP A 26 -6.63 17.64 3.99
C ASP A 26 -7.29 16.32 3.58
N LYS A 27 -7.03 15.84 2.36
CA LYS A 27 -7.55 14.56 1.85
C LYS A 27 -6.97 13.37 2.59
N LEU A 28 -5.69 13.43 2.94
CA LEU A 28 -5.02 12.40 3.74
C LEU A 28 -5.57 12.39 5.16
N PHE A 29 -5.77 13.57 5.76
CA PHE A 29 -6.41 13.69 7.06
C PHE A 29 -7.82 13.08 7.06
N GLU A 30 -8.67 13.42 6.08
CA GLU A 30 -9.99 12.81 5.94
C GLU A 30 -9.94 11.29 5.77
N THR A 31 -8.92 10.79 5.06
CA THR A 31 -8.71 9.34 4.89
C THR A 31 -8.41 8.66 6.22
N ALA A 32 -7.54 9.23 7.04
CA ALA A 32 -7.24 8.73 8.37
C ALA A 32 -8.44 8.85 9.32
N ASN A 33 -9.15 9.99 9.29
CA ASN A 33 -10.28 10.29 10.16
C ASN A 33 -11.51 9.37 9.95
N ARG A 34 -11.60 8.71 8.80
CA ARG A 34 -12.62 7.65 8.55
C ARG A 34 -12.35 6.36 9.31
N ILE A 35 -11.14 6.19 9.85
CA ILE A 35 -10.68 4.96 10.49
C ILE A 35 -10.34 5.20 11.96
N LEU A 36 -9.83 6.38 12.29
CA LEU A 36 -9.34 6.76 13.62
C LEU A 36 -10.26 7.81 14.24
N GLU A 37 -10.41 7.74 15.57
CA GLU A 37 -11.28 8.65 16.33
C GLU A 37 -10.54 9.89 16.84
N LEU A 38 -9.22 9.78 17.05
CA LEU A 38 -8.40 10.85 17.62
C LEU A 38 -7.72 11.67 16.51
N GLU A 39 -7.89 12.97 16.59
CA GLU A 39 -7.33 13.93 15.63
C GLU A 39 -5.79 13.84 15.56
N ASP A 40 -5.13 13.72 16.72
CA ASP A 40 -3.68 13.58 16.82
C ASP A 40 -3.18 12.33 16.07
N ASP A 41 -3.89 11.19 16.20
CA ASP A 41 -3.56 9.97 15.48
C ASP A 41 -3.75 10.13 13.96
N CYS A 42 -4.73 10.93 13.52
CA CYS A 42 -4.93 11.24 12.11
C CYS A 42 -3.77 12.05 11.54
N TRP A 43 -3.36 13.11 12.23
CA TRP A 43 -2.21 13.91 11.84
C TRP A 43 -0.90 13.11 11.84
N ASP A 44 -0.70 12.23 12.80
CA ASP A 44 0.43 11.32 12.81
C ASP A 44 0.44 10.40 11.58
N CYS A 45 -0.72 9.90 11.13
CA CYS A 45 -0.81 9.12 9.88
C CYS A 45 -0.45 9.94 8.64
N VAL A 46 -0.83 11.21 8.59
CA VAL A 46 -0.43 12.13 7.53
C VAL A 46 1.09 12.32 7.54
N HIS A 47 1.68 12.55 8.72
CA HIS A 47 3.13 12.71 8.88
C HIS A 47 3.89 11.44 8.47
N ASP A 48 3.43 10.25 8.92
CA ASP A 48 4.02 8.96 8.53
C ASP A 48 3.94 8.74 7.01
N THR A 49 2.87 9.22 6.35
CA THR A 49 2.72 9.17 4.90
C THR A 49 3.74 10.05 4.20
N VAL A 50 4.04 11.23 4.74
CA VAL A 50 5.10 12.12 4.21
C VAL A 50 6.48 11.46 4.36
N VAL A 51 6.75 10.73 5.45
CA VAL A 51 7.99 9.95 5.61
C VAL A 51 8.13 8.92 4.49
N ILE A 52 7.06 8.15 4.24
CA ILE A 52 7.06 7.15 3.15
C ILE A 52 7.27 7.81 1.78
N LEU A 53 6.65 8.98 1.53
CA LEU A 53 6.86 9.76 0.31
C LEU A 53 8.34 10.14 0.14
N ILE A 54 8.98 10.65 1.20
CA ILE A 54 10.41 11.03 1.16
C ILE A 54 11.29 9.81 0.89
N ASP A 55 11.04 8.68 1.57
CA ASP A 55 11.77 7.42 1.37
C ASP A 55 11.61 6.85 -0.05
N SER A 56 10.51 7.17 -0.72
CA SER A 56 10.14 6.65 -2.06
C SER A 56 10.19 7.72 -3.15
N LEU A 57 10.82 8.87 -2.90
CA LEU A 57 10.70 10.09 -3.72
C LEU A 57 11.04 9.88 -5.19
N GLN A 58 12.09 9.09 -5.49
CA GLN A 58 12.49 8.83 -6.87
C GLN A 58 11.39 8.06 -7.63
N ALA A 59 10.90 6.97 -7.07
CA ALA A 59 9.82 6.18 -7.68
C ALA A 59 8.53 7.01 -7.78
N PHE A 60 8.23 7.84 -6.77
CA PHE A 60 7.05 8.70 -6.76
C PHE A 60 7.06 9.72 -7.89
N ARG A 61 8.21 10.32 -8.22
CA ARG A 61 8.33 11.28 -9.32
C ARG A 61 8.10 10.67 -10.71
N GLU A 62 8.33 9.37 -10.86
CA GLU A 62 8.09 8.64 -12.11
C GLU A 62 6.60 8.31 -12.33
N MET A 63 5.76 8.46 -11.31
CA MET A 63 4.32 8.24 -11.38
C MET A 63 3.61 9.45 -12.00
N ASP A 64 2.52 9.21 -12.75
CA ASP A 64 1.60 10.27 -13.12
C ASP A 64 0.77 10.76 -11.91
N ALA A 65 0.09 11.90 -12.05
CA ALA A 65 -0.65 12.55 -10.96
C ALA A 65 -1.73 11.64 -10.34
N THR A 66 -2.37 10.78 -11.14
CA THR A 66 -3.39 9.83 -10.66
C THR A 66 -2.75 8.78 -9.77
N HIS A 67 -1.64 8.20 -10.22
CA HIS A 67 -0.90 7.18 -9.46
C HIS A 67 -0.26 7.79 -8.19
N GLN A 68 0.24 9.02 -8.25
CA GLN A 68 0.76 9.75 -7.08
C GLN A 68 -0.32 9.90 -5.99
N SER A 69 -1.51 10.35 -6.38
CA SER A 69 -2.64 10.48 -5.45
C SER A 69 -3.05 9.14 -4.85
N CYS A 70 -3.14 8.11 -5.68
CA CYS A 70 -3.50 6.75 -5.26
C CYS A 70 -2.47 6.16 -4.28
N PHE A 71 -1.18 6.35 -4.54
CA PHE A 71 -0.09 5.93 -3.67
C PHE A 71 -0.17 6.55 -2.29
N LEU A 72 -0.34 7.89 -2.21
CA LEU A 72 -0.48 8.60 -0.95
C LEU A 72 -1.69 8.10 -0.15
N HIS A 73 -2.81 7.89 -0.84
CA HIS A 73 -4.04 7.36 -0.21
C HIS A 73 -3.83 5.94 0.36
N ILE A 74 -3.19 5.05 -0.39
CA ILE A 74 -2.86 3.70 0.07
C ILE A 74 -1.97 3.76 1.32
N CYS A 75 -0.90 4.57 1.30
CA CYS A 75 0.01 4.72 2.43
C CYS A 75 -0.72 5.22 3.68
N CYS A 76 -1.47 6.31 3.56
CA CYS A 76 -2.19 6.91 4.68
C CYS A 76 -3.24 5.96 5.27
N ARG A 77 -4.05 5.32 4.43
CA ARG A 77 -5.05 4.34 4.86
C ARG A 77 -4.42 3.16 5.60
N ASN A 78 -3.33 2.60 5.09
CA ASN A 78 -2.65 1.49 5.77
C ASN A 78 -2.01 1.91 7.10
N ASN A 79 -1.44 3.13 7.19
CA ASN A 79 -0.95 3.68 8.44
C ASN A 79 -2.08 3.80 9.47
N ALA A 80 -3.25 4.30 9.07
CA ALA A 80 -4.42 4.42 9.93
C ALA A 80 -4.94 3.05 10.42
N ILE A 81 -5.06 2.06 9.53
CA ILE A 81 -5.47 0.70 9.88
C ILE A 81 -4.48 0.06 10.87
N ASN A 82 -3.18 0.18 10.62
CA ASN A 82 -2.14 -0.37 11.50
C ASN A 82 -2.19 0.29 12.89
N ARG A 83 -2.41 1.60 12.96
CA ARG A 83 -2.55 2.35 14.21
C ARG A 83 -3.81 1.92 14.97
N TYR A 84 -4.94 1.80 14.29
CA TYR A 84 -6.20 1.28 14.86
C TYR A 84 -6.00 -0.10 15.50
N HIS A 85 -5.41 -1.04 14.77
CA HIS A 85 -5.14 -2.38 15.31
C HIS A 85 -4.16 -2.38 16.49
N LYS A 86 -3.17 -1.47 16.49
CA LYS A 86 -2.24 -1.31 17.61
C LYS A 86 -2.96 -0.80 18.86
N THR A 87 -3.88 0.16 18.71
CA THR A 87 -4.69 0.70 19.80
C THR A 87 -5.65 -0.35 20.35
N MET A 88 -6.36 -1.09 19.48
CA MET A 88 -7.25 -2.17 19.87
C MET A 88 -6.54 -3.28 20.64
N ARG A 89 -5.34 -3.70 20.20
CA ARG A 89 -4.54 -4.70 20.94
C ARG A 89 -4.11 -4.20 22.33
N ARG A 90 -3.75 -2.93 22.46
CA ARG A 90 -3.42 -2.34 23.77
C ARG A 90 -4.62 -2.33 24.72
N MET A 91 -5.82 -2.04 24.22
CA MET A 91 -7.05 -2.06 25.00
C MET A 91 -7.48 -3.45 25.45
N GLN A 92 -7.21 -4.48 24.64
CA GLN A 92 -7.64 -5.86 24.89
C GLN A 92 -6.67 -6.67 25.75
N HIS A 93 -5.50 -6.14 26.14
CA HIS A 93 -4.45 -6.85 26.91
C HIS A 93 -4.03 -8.22 26.31
N GLU A 94 -4.23 -8.44 25.02
CA GLU A 94 -3.86 -9.70 24.38
C GLU A 94 -2.42 -9.64 23.85
N ALA A 95 -1.65 -10.70 24.16
CA ALA A 95 -0.35 -10.93 23.58
C ALA A 95 -0.44 -11.01 22.04
N PRO A 96 0.59 -10.58 21.29
CA PRO A 96 0.52 -10.51 19.84
C PRO A 96 0.48 -11.91 19.22
N THR A 97 -0.69 -12.43 18.98
CA THR A 97 -0.88 -13.54 18.08
C THR A 97 -0.98 -12.97 16.68
N LEU A 98 0.04 -13.22 15.85
CA LEU A 98 0.02 -12.94 14.41
C LEU A 98 -1.00 -13.88 13.73
N ARG A 99 -2.28 -13.59 13.89
CA ARG A 99 -3.32 -14.21 13.09
C ARG A 99 -3.86 -13.12 12.15
N ASP A 100 -3.70 -13.36 10.86
CA ASP A 100 -4.49 -12.65 9.85
C ASP A 100 -5.96 -12.96 10.10
N GLU A 101 -6.84 -12.00 9.85
CA GLU A 101 -8.30 -12.13 10.02
C GLU A 101 -8.92 -13.31 9.25
N ASP A 102 -8.18 -13.93 8.34
CA ASP A 102 -8.60 -15.10 7.54
C ASP A 102 -8.19 -16.47 8.10
N GLY A 103 -7.52 -16.54 9.27
CA GLY A 103 -7.29 -17.79 10.00
C GLY A 103 -6.53 -18.91 9.27
N MET A 104 -5.72 -18.60 8.26
CA MET A 104 -5.05 -19.62 7.44
C MET A 104 -3.59 -19.84 7.80
N GLU A 105 -3.23 -21.10 8.04
CA GLU A 105 -1.86 -21.59 8.19
C GLU A 105 -1.05 -21.40 6.91
N PHE A 106 0.24 -21.01 7.09
CA PHE A 106 1.14 -20.68 5.99
C PHE A 106 1.82 -21.94 5.46
N ASP A 107 1.48 -22.33 4.23
CA ASP A 107 2.26 -23.28 3.46
C ASP A 107 3.27 -22.55 2.58
N ILE A 108 4.53 -22.96 2.65
CA ILE A 108 5.64 -22.39 1.88
C ILE A 108 5.56 -22.93 0.47
N VAL A 109 5.27 -22.11 -0.52
CA VAL A 109 5.26 -22.52 -1.93
C VAL A 109 6.25 -21.73 -2.76
N ASP A 110 7.06 -22.52 -3.41
CA ASP A 110 8.08 -22.39 -4.42
C ASP A 110 7.99 -21.18 -5.39
N HIS A 111 9.20 -20.69 -5.71
CA HIS A 111 9.46 -19.61 -6.66
C HIS A 111 9.68 -20.17 -8.04
N SER A 112 8.75 -19.93 -8.97
CA SER A 112 9.12 -19.79 -10.38
C SER A 112 7.94 -19.27 -11.21
N ALA A 113 8.03 -18.07 -11.68
CA ALA A 113 7.71 -17.67 -13.06
C ALA A 113 7.89 -16.16 -13.19
N ASP A 114 8.88 -15.79 -13.96
CA ASP A 114 9.07 -14.45 -14.53
C ASP A 114 7.84 -14.08 -15.37
N VAL A 115 6.97 -13.23 -14.80
CA VAL A 115 5.82 -12.65 -15.51
C VAL A 115 5.98 -11.13 -15.62
N ASP A 116 7.21 -10.65 -15.58
CA ASP A 116 7.53 -9.23 -15.43
C ASP A 116 7.42 -8.40 -16.75
N ARG A 117 6.77 -8.92 -17.81
CA ARG A 117 6.68 -8.22 -19.10
C ARG A 117 5.35 -8.34 -19.82
N ILE A 118 4.23 -8.33 -19.13
CA ILE A 118 2.93 -8.19 -19.81
C ILE A 118 2.61 -6.69 -19.87
N VAL A 119 2.60 -6.12 -21.06
CA VAL A 119 2.01 -4.79 -21.31
C VAL A 119 0.51 -4.94 -21.11
N PHE A 120 0.04 -4.58 -19.94
CA PHE A 120 -1.38 -4.66 -19.60
C PHE A 120 -2.16 -3.59 -20.37
N SER A 121 -3.16 -4.00 -21.16
CA SER A 121 -4.16 -3.06 -21.68
C SER A 121 -4.97 -2.48 -20.51
N LYS A 122 -5.56 -1.29 -20.71
CA LYS A 122 -6.43 -0.66 -19.67
C LYS A 122 -7.58 -1.58 -19.25
N GLU A 123 -8.14 -2.34 -20.20
CA GLU A 123 -9.22 -3.29 -19.96
C GLU A 123 -8.76 -4.45 -19.08
N LEU A 124 -7.56 -4.97 -19.33
CA LEU A 124 -6.99 -6.06 -18.55
C LEU A 124 -6.68 -5.61 -17.11
N ILE A 125 -6.17 -4.39 -16.91
CA ILE A 125 -5.96 -3.82 -15.58
C ILE A 125 -7.29 -3.69 -14.83
N ALA A 126 -8.31 -3.10 -15.46
CA ALA A 126 -9.64 -2.95 -14.85
C ALA A 126 -10.25 -4.32 -14.48
N ARG A 127 -10.06 -5.35 -15.32
CA ARG A 127 -10.53 -6.70 -15.03
C ARG A 127 -9.75 -7.35 -13.87
N ALA A 128 -8.43 -7.19 -13.86
CA ALA A 128 -7.59 -7.66 -12.76
C ALA A 128 -7.99 -7.04 -11.43
N GLU A 129 -8.27 -5.74 -11.40
CA GLU A 129 -8.78 -5.04 -10.21
C GLU A 129 -10.11 -5.62 -9.71
N GLN A 130 -11.07 -5.89 -10.61
CA GLN A 130 -12.35 -6.49 -10.23
C GLN A 130 -12.17 -7.86 -9.58
N ILE A 131 -11.32 -8.71 -10.17
CA ILE A 131 -11.01 -10.03 -9.63
C ILE A 131 -10.34 -9.90 -8.25
N VAL A 132 -9.31 -9.05 -8.15
CA VAL A 132 -8.55 -8.86 -6.91
C VAL A 132 -9.38 -8.18 -5.83
N SER A 133 -10.30 -7.26 -6.18
CA SER A 133 -11.22 -6.62 -5.24
C SER A 133 -12.13 -7.63 -4.52
N SER A 134 -12.48 -8.73 -5.20
CA SER A 134 -13.24 -9.83 -4.57
C SER A 134 -12.47 -10.58 -3.48
N MET A 135 -11.14 -10.38 -3.40
CA MET A 135 -10.27 -10.95 -2.36
C MET A 135 -10.10 -10.00 -1.16
N GLY A 136 -10.51 -8.74 -1.30
CA GLY A 136 -10.40 -7.69 -0.30
C GLY A 136 -9.49 -6.54 -0.70
N ALA A 137 -9.70 -5.37 -0.09
CA ALA A 137 -9.01 -4.12 -0.46
C ALA A 137 -7.48 -4.21 -0.38
N ARG A 138 -6.95 -4.94 0.60
CA ARG A 138 -5.50 -5.14 0.77
C ARG A 138 -4.84 -5.80 -0.44
N TYR A 139 -5.53 -6.70 -1.13
CA TYR A 139 -5.00 -7.34 -2.33
C TYR A 139 -4.96 -6.38 -3.52
N VAL A 140 -5.89 -5.43 -3.59
CA VAL A 140 -5.85 -4.34 -4.58
C VAL A 140 -4.61 -3.48 -4.37
N ASP A 141 -4.32 -3.11 -3.11
CA ASP A 141 -3.11 -2.34 -2.80
C ASP A 141 -1.83 -3.09 -3.19
N MET A 142 -1.78 -4.40 -2.93
CA MET A 142 -0.66 -5.24 -3.33
C MET A 142 -0.49 -5.29 -4.85
N LEU A 143 -1.61 -5.35 -5.59
CA LEU A 143 -1.60 -5.30 -7.05
C LEU A 143 -0.95 -4.00 -7.55
N TYR A 144 -1.40 -2.85 -7.03
CA TYR A 144 -0.85 -1.55 -7.40
C TYR A 144 0.62 -1.42 -7.01
N LEU A 145 0.97 -1.70 -5.76
CA LEU A 145 2.35 -1.56 -5.28
C LEU A 145 3.33 -2.40 -6.10
N ARG A 146 2.95 -3.63 -6.45
CA ARG A 146 3.85 -4.55 -7.15
C ARG A 146 3.89 -4.34 -8.66
N PHE A 147 2.72 -4.22 -9.30
CA PHE A 147 2.61 -4.30 -10.76
C PHE A 147 2.47 -2.95 -11.44
N ILE A 148 1.95 -1.96 -10.74
CA ILE A 148 1.79 -0.61 -11.30
C ILE A 148 2.95 0.29 -10.88
N TYR A 149 3.32 0.28 -9.58
CA TYR A 149 4.37 1.14 -9.04
C TYR A 149 5.75 0.48 -9.00
N GLY A 150 5.85 -0.82 -9.25
CA GLY A 150 7.12 -1.53 -9.37
C GLY A 150 7.90 -1.68 -8.05
N PHE A 151 7.27 -1.52 -6.88
CA PHE A 151 7.93 -1.68 -5.60
C PHE A 151 8.44 -3.11 -5.40
N SER A 152 9.59 -3.24 -4.72
CA SER A 152 10.07 -4.54 -4.26
C SER A 152 9.11 -5.14 -3.22
N ASP A 153 9.15 -6.46 -3.05
CA ASP A 153 8.35 -7.15 -2.02
C ASP A 153 8.63 -6.62 -0.61
N ALA A 154 9.88 -6.20 -0.34
CA ALA A 154 10.28 -5.64 0.95
C ALA A 154 9.68 -4.26 1.19
N ASP A 155 9.74 -3.37 0.19
CA ASP A 155 9.21 -2.01 0.29
C ASP A 155 7.67 -2.02 0.34
N ALA A 156 7.04 -2.82 -0.50
CA ALA A 156 5.59 -3.00 -0.48
C ALA A 156 5.11 -3.58 0.87
N ALA A 157 5.81 -4.56 1.43
CA ALA A 157 5.51 -5.08 2.77
C ALA A 157 5.65 -4.00 3.86
N LYS A 158 6.71 -3.18 3.80
CA LYS A 158 6.90 -2.04 4.71
C LYS A 158 5.74 -1.06 4.63
N ILE A 159 5.32 -0.66 3.41
CA ILE A 159 4.19 0.25 3.17
C ILE A 159 2.89 -0.33 3.75
N LEU A 160 2.65 -1.63 3.56
CA LEU A 160 1.44 -2.30 4.05
C LEU A 160 1.50 -2.67 5.53
N GLY A 161 2.65 -2.46 6.22
CA GLY A 161 2.83 -2.78 7.63
C GLY A 161 2.79 -4.27 7.94
N ILE A 162 3.23 -5.12 7.00
CA ILE A 162 3.30 -6.58 7.13
C ILE A 162 4.74 -7.08 6.96
N THR A 163 4.95 -8.37 7.30
CA THR A 163 6.27 -8.97 7.06
C THR A 163 6.47 -9.27 5.57
N PRO A 164 7.72 -9.23 5.04
CA PRO A 164 7.99 -9.62 3.65
C PRO A 164 7.53 -11.05 3.32
N ASN A 165 7.56 -11.96 4.30
CA ASN A 165 7.09 -13.32 4.12
C ASN A 165 5.57 -13.38 3.95
N THR A 166 4.82 -12.69 4.81
CA THR A 166 3.36 -12.53 4.67
C THR A 166 3.00 -11.95 3.31
N TYR A 167 3.72 -10.89 2.88
CA TYR A 167 3.52 -10.26 1.58
C TYR A 167 3.67 -11.27 0.43
N ARG A 168 4.77 -12.06 0.41
CA ARG A 168 5.02 -13.07 -0.64
C ARG A 168 3.92 -14.13 -0.72
N VAL A 169 3.45 -14.61 0.43
CA VAL A 169 2.35 -15.58 0.48
C VAL A 169 1.08 -14.98 -0.11
N CYS A 170 0.72 -13.76 0.29
CA CYS A 170 -0.46 -13.07 -0.22
C CYS A 170 -0.37 -12.82 -1.74
N ILE A 171 0.77 -12.35 -2.23
CA ILE A 171 1.02 -12.14 -3.68
C ILE A 171 0.90 -13.47 -4.44
N SER A 172 1.45 -14.56 -3.91
CA SER A 172 1.34 -15.89 -4.55
C SER A 172 -0.13 -16.34 -4.65
N ARG A 173 -0.91 -16.19 -3.60
CA ARG A 173 -2.36 -16.49 -3.60
C ARG A 173 -3.12 -15.62 -4.60
N MET A 174 -2.85 -14.31 -4.57
CA MET A 174 -3.45 -13.35 -5.51
C MET A 174 -3.16 -13.74 -6.96
N ARG A 175 -1.89 -14.02 -7.30
CA ARG A 175 -1.48 -14.45 -8.64
C ARG A 175 -2.24 -15.71 -9.07
N LYS A 176 -2.27 -16.74 -8.24
CA LYS A 176 -2.95 -18.01 -8.56
C LYS A 176 -4.43 -17.77 -8.89
N ARG A 177 -5.14 -16.98 -8.07
CA ARG A 177 -6.56 -16.69 -8.30
C ARG A 177 -6.76 -15.81 -9.54
N LEU A 178 -5.96 -14.76 -9.68
CA LEU A 178 -6.03 -13.84 -10.81
C LEU A 178 -5.85 -14.59 -12.15
N PHE A 179 -4.79 -15.38 -12.27
CA PHE A 179 -4.54 -16.15 -13.49
C PHE A 179 -5.60 -17.21 -13.76
N ALA A 180 -6.14 -17.85 -12.71
CA ALA A 180 -7.21 -18.82 -12.89
C ALA A 180 -8.48 -18.18 -13.47
N GLU A 181 -8.85 -17.00 -13.00
CA GLU A 181 -10.03 -16.28 -13.51
C GLU A 181 -9.79 -15.68 -14.89
N LEU A 182 -8.64 -15.07 -15.15
CA LEU A 182 -8.32 -14.51 -16.46
C LEU A 182 -8.26 -15.59 -17.56
N ARG A 183 -7.76 -16.81 -17.25
CA ARG A 183 -7.79 -17.93 -18.19
C ARG A 183 -9.21 -18.43 -18.50
N LYS A 184 -10.10 -18.47 -17.51
CA LYS A 184 -11.51 -18.84 -17.75
C LYS A 184 -12.21 -17.88 -18.72
N GLU A 185 -11.78 -16.62 -18.73
CA GLU A 185 -12.35 -15.55 -19.53
C GLU A 185 -11.59 -15.32 -20.86
N ASN A 186 -10.63 -16.18 -21.22
CA ASN A 186 -9.79 -16.08 -22.44
C ASN A 186 -8.98 -14.77 -22.55
N TRP A 187 -8.55 -14.19 -21.41
CA TRP A 187 -7.64 -13.05 -21.39
C TRP A 187 -6.16 -13.45 -21.50
N LEU A 188 -5.87 -14.74 -21.22
CA LEU A 188 -4.51 -15.34 -21.23
C LEU A 188 -4.52 -16.71 -21.87
#